data_5b9a23fe75008b2b415f346e171c4aeb
#
_entry.id   5b9a23fe75008b2b415f346e171c4aeb
#
_cell.length_a   1.000
_cell.length_b   1.000
_cell.length_c   1.000
_cell.angle_alpha   90.00
_cell.angle_beta   90.00
_cell.angle_gamma   90.00
#
_symmetry.space_group_name_H-M   'P 1'
#
loop_
_entity.id
_entity.type
_entity.pdbx_description
1 polymer ?
#
loop_
_entity_poly.entity_id
_entity_poly.type
_entity_poly.pdbx_seq_one_letter_code
_entity_poly.pdbx_strand_id
1 'polypeptide(L)'
;HLAKKGKKVKVFDANCPWGEESSDPSISLSTFSYERILDPMFEENVELFGETKIYSVTHKDGVYEITTEEGEKYQTKERPLLATGFSGGHKFVSHLFEERPDGFLSLTEQDESTITSGMYLCGPSVRHDGHIFCFIFKYRQRFGIVAEAIASSSDIPTEEFVAAYKSWGMYLDDLSCCGQECLTC
;
A
#
# COMPACT_ATOMS: atom_id res chain seq x y z
N HIS A 1 -13.82 8.40 13.07
CA HIS A 1 -14.87 7.69 13.85
C HIS A 1 -14.86 8.11 15.32
N LEU A 2 -13.70 8.17 15.97
CA LEU A 2 -13.57 8.64 17.37
C LEU A 2 -14.01 10.10 17.54
N ALA A 3 -13.62 10.98 16.60
CA ALA A 3 -14.06 12.38 16.58
C ALA A 3 -15.58 12.52 16.61
N LYS A 4 -16.31 11.75 15.78
CA LYS A 4 -17.78 11.71 15.78
C LYS A 4 -18.41 11.25 17.11
N LYS A 5 -17.60 10.66 17.99
CA LYS A 5 -18.00 10.29 19.35
C LYS A 5 -17.53 11.31 20.41
N GLY A 6 -17.08 12.48 19.97
CA GLY A 6 -16.60 13.55 20.85
C GLY A 6 -15.27 13.25 21.55
N LYS A 7 -14.49 12.30 21.04
CA LYS A 7 -13.16 11.98 21.59
C LYS A 7 -12.10 12.90 20.99
N LYS A 8 -11.27 13.50 21.84
CA LYS A 8 -10.08 14.23 21.40
C LYS A 8 -9.01 13.23 20.99
N VAL A 9 -8.47 13.37 19.78
CA VAL A 9 -7.53 12.45 19.16
C VAL A 9 -6.32 13.21 18.66
N LYS A 10 -5.12 12.71 18.94
CA LYS A 10 -3.88 13.17 18.31
C LYS A 10 -3.44 12.11 17.31
N VAL A 11 -3.09 12.53 16.11
CA VAL A 11 -2.63 11.65 15.04
C VAL A 11 -1.25 12.11 14.59
N PHE A 12 -0.30 11.21 14.61
CA PHE A 12 1.08 11.45 14.18
C PHE A 12 1.34 10.67 12.90
N ASP A 13 1.83 11.36 11.88
CA ASP A 13 2.16 10.77 10.59
C ASP A 13 3.49 11.33 10.08
N ALA A 14 4.38 10.44 9.66
CA ALA A 14 5.69 10.83 9.15
C ALA A 14 5.64 11.59 7.82
N ASN A 15 4.59 11.39 7.01
CA ASN A 15 4.47 11.95 5.66
C ASN A 15 3.26 12.89 5.48
N CYS A 16 2.19 12.70 6.24
CA CYS A 16 0.95 13.46 6.23
C CYS A 16 0.39 13.86 4.84
N PRO A 17 0.11 12.90 3.94
CA PRO A 17 -0.37 13.20 2.58
C PRO A 17 -1.86 13.58 2.52
N TRP A 18 -2.48 13.95 3.63
CA TRP A 18 -3.94 14.04 3.78
C TRP A 18 -4.58 15.26 3.11
N GLY A 19 -3.78 16.21 2.64
CA GLY A 19 -4.25 17.36 1.87
C GLY A 19 -3.82 17.31 0.40
N GLU A 20 -3.15 16.27 -0.03
CA GLU A 20 -2.72 16.13 -1.41
C GLU A 20 -3.87 15.73 -2.32
N GLU A 21 -4.14 16.52 -3.33
CA GLU A 21 -5.05 16.17 -4.41
C GLU A 21 -4.29 15.32 -5.42
N SER A 22 -4.55 14.02 -5.42
CA SER A 22 -4.08 13.11 -6.44
C SER A 22 -5.20 12.20 -6.88
N SER A 23 -5.26 11.88 -8.15
CA SER A 23 -6.16 10.85 -8.69
C SER A 23 -5.71 9.44 -8.31
N ASP A 24 -4.45 9.26 -7.88
CA ASP A 24 -3.94 7.99 -7.40
C ASP A 24 -4.32 7.76 -5.93
N PRO A 25 -5.21 6.80 -5.64
CA PRO A 25 -5.64 6.52 -4.27
C PRO A 25 -4.55 5.90 -3.39
N SER A 26 -3.37 5.61 -3.93
CA SER A 26 -2.20 5.21 -3.17
C SER A 26 -1.41 6.40 -2.63
N ILE A 27 -1.60 7.57 -3.20
CA ILE A 27 -0.94 8.83 -2.81
C ILE A 27 -1.88 9.70 -1.99
N SER A 28 -3.16 9.75 -2.37
CA SER A 28 -4.16 10.58 -1.70
C SER A 28 -5.23 9.75 -1.01
N LEU A 29 -5.97 10.36 -0.11
CA LEU A 29 -7.15 9.75 0.46
C LEU A 29 -8.25 9.59 -0.60
N SER A 30 -8.99 8.47 -0.54
CA SER A 30 -10.20 8.33 -1.34
C SER A 30 -11.18 9.47 -1.03
N THR A 31 -11.97 9.90 -2.01
CA THR A 31 -13.01 10.93 -1.87
C THR A 31 -13.86 10.72 -0.61
N PHE A 32 -14.26 9.49 -0.36
CA PHE A 32 -15.04 9.10 0.81
C PHE A 32 -14.31 9.32 2.15
N SER A 33 -12.99 9.14 2.18
CA SER A 33 -12.18 9.40 3.38
C SER A 33 -11.91 10.88 3.54
N TYR A 34 -11.65 11.58 2.45
CA TYR A 34 -11.41 13.02 2.42
C TYR A 34 -12.63 13.82 2.92
N GLU A 35 -13.83 13.52 2.44
CA GLU A 35 -15.06 14.14 2.91
C GLU A 35 -15.26 14.02 4.43
N ARG A 36 -14.77 12.95 5.04
CA ARG A 36 -14.84 12.76 6.49
C ARG A 36 -13.86 13.61 7.28
N ILE A 37 -12.74 13.99 6.66
CA ILE A 37 -11.78 14.91 7.28
C ILE A 37 -12.32 16.34 7.26
N LEU A 38 -13.11 16.70 6.26
CA LEU A 38 -13.76 17.99 6.15
C LEU A 38 -14.96 18.17 7.11
N ASP A 39 -15.37 17.10 7.82
CA ASP A 39 -16.43 17.17 8.83
C ASP A 39 -15.99 18.10 10.00
N PRO A 40 -16.77 19.11 10.38
CA PRO A 40 -16.41 20.02 11.48
C PRO A 40 -16.08 19.31 12.80
N MET A 41 -16.70 18.16 13.07
CA MET A 41 -16.35 17.37 14.27
C MET A 41 -14.94 16.76 14.18
N PHE A 42 -14.43 16.55 12.97
CA PHE A 42 -13.04 16.11 12.81
C PHE A 42 -12.09 17.25 13.18
N GLU A 43 -12.27 18.42 12.59
CA GLU A 43 -11.46 19.61 12.87
C GLU A 43 -11.46 19.98 14.35
N GLU A 44 -12.63 19.93 15.00
CA GLU A 44 -12.76 20.24 16.43
C GLU A 44 -12.06 19.20 17.33
N ASN A 45 -12.06 17.92 16.95
CA ASN A 45 -11.68 16.83 17.85
C ASN A 45 -10.40 16.11 17.46
N VAL A 46 -9.79 16.39 16.32
CA VAL A 46 -8.55 15.75 15.86
C VAL A 46 -7.45 16.77 15.64
N GLU A 47 -6.34 16.56 16.30
CA GLU A 47 -5.12 17.31 16.11
C GLU A 47 -4.15 16.47 15.29
N LEU A 48 -3.70 16.99 14.14
CA LEU A 48 -2.83 16.32 13.19
C LEU A 48 -1.41 16.82 13.34
N PHE A 49 -0.49 15.89 13.54
CA PHE A 49 0.95 16.13 13.57
C PHE A 49 1.57 15.48 12.33
N GLY A 50 1.67 16.25 11.24
CA GLY A 50 2.34 15.84 10.02
C GLY A 50 3.85 15.90 10.16
N GLU A 51 4.55 15.20 9.27
CA GLU A 51 6.02 15.13 9.25
C GLU A 51 6.64 14.76 10.61
N THR A 52 5.84 14.09 11.46
CA THR A 52 6.21 13.74 12.83
C THR A 52 6.40 12.25 12.98
N LYS A 53 7.64 11.81 13.13
CA LYS A 53 7.99 10.42 13.38
C LYS A 53 8.01 10.10 14.87
N ILE A 54 7.45 8.94 15.21
CA ILE A 54 7.47 8.43 16.58
C ILE A 54 8.73 7.60 16.79
N TYR A 55 9.54 8.01 17.74
CA TYR A 55 10.74 7.29 18.18
C TYR A 55 10.40 6.11 19.10
N SER A 56 9.53 6.35 20.10
CA SER A 56 9.17 5.30 21.05
C SER A 56 7.81 5.51 21.68
N VAL A 57 7.22 4.40 22.12
CA VAL A 57 6.02 4.38 22.95
C VAL A 57 6.33 3.50 24.16
N THR A 58 6.26 4.07 25.36
CA THR A 58 6.48 3.35 26.62
C THR A 58 5.20 3.34 27.46
N HIS A 59 5.04 2.32 28.30
CA HIS A 59 3.90 2.22 29.21
C HIS A 59 4.40 2.01 30.64
N LYS A 60 4.06 2.95 31.53
CA LYS A 60 4.43 2.89 32.94
C LYS A 60 3.31 3.48 33.81
N ASP A 61 2.99 2.82 34.91
CA ASP A 61 2.00 3.27 35.90
C ASP A 61 0.62 3.63 35.29
N GLY A 62 0.19 2.86 34.27
CA GLY A 62 -1.09 3.07 33.59
C GLY A 62 -1.10 4.25 32.61
N VAL A 63 0.05 4.83 32.28
CA VAL A 63 0.18 5.93 31.31
C VAL A 63 1.11 5.50 30.18
N TYR A 64 0.67 5.78 28.95
CA TYR A 64 1.51 5.68 27.76
C TYR A 64 2.20 7.02 27.52
N GLU A 65 3.51 6.99 27.36
CA GLU A 65 4.30 8.12 26.90
C GLU A 65 4.77 7.85 25.47
N ILE A 66 4.45 8.75 24.58
CA ILE A 66 4.83 8.75 23.17
C ILE A 66 5.93 9.80 23.00
N THR A 67 7.08 9.42 22.47
CA THR A 67 8.21 10.32 22.22
C THR A 67 8.45 10.41 20.71
N THR A 68 8.54 11.62 20.17
CA THR A 68 8.90 11.87 18.77
C THR A 68 10.41 11.81 18.54
N GLU A 69 10.85 11.75 17.27
CA GLU A 69 12.30 11.83 16.94
C GLU A 69 12.91 13.17 17.37
N GLU A 70 12.13 14.26 17.38
CA GLU A 70 12.54 15.59 17.84
C GLU A 70 12.59 15.69 19.38
N GLY A 71 12.18 14.64 20.09
CA GLY A 71 12.22 14.59 21.56
C GLY A 71 10.97 15.15 22.26
N GLU A 72 9.93 15.53 21.53
CA GLU A 72 8.65 15.93 22.12
C GLU A 72 7.98 14.73 22.80
N LYS A 73 7.25 15.00 23.87
CA LYS A 73 6.59 13.97 24.66
C LYS A 73 5.11 14.23 24.82
N TYR A 74 4.32 13.19 24.55
CA TYR A 74 2.88 13.20 24.73
C TYR A 74 2.45 12.06 25.64
N GLN A 75 1.43 12.27 26.45
CA GLN A 75 0.96 11.27 27.38
C GLN A 75 -0.54 10.98 27.20
N THR A 76 -0.90 9.73 27.39
CA THR A 76 -2.30 9.28 27.39
C THR A 76 -2.50 8.08 28.31
N LYS A 77 -3.70 7.94 28.89
CA LYS A 77 -4.11 6.74 29.60
C LYS A 77 -4.69 5.68 28.65
N GLU A 78 -5.16 6.10 27.48
CA GLU A 78 -5.70 5.20 26.49
C GLU A 78 -4.56 4.57 25.66
N ARG A 79 -4.72 3.30 25.31
CA ARG A 79 -3.74 2.61 24.49
C ARG A 79 -3.64 3.23 23.09
N PRO A 80 -2.46 3.66 22.65
CA PRO A 80 -2.27 4.18 21.29
C PRO A 80 -2.63 3.16 20.22
N LEU A 81 -3.25 3.63 19.15
CA LEU A 81 -3.55 2.82 17.97
C LEU A 81 -2.40 2.95 16.97
N LEU A 82 -1.86 1.82 16.54
CA LEU A 82 -0.78 1.76 15.56
C LEU A 82 -1.38 1.48 14.19
N ALA A 83 -1.35 2.48 13.31
CA ALA A 83 -1.81 2.40 11.92
C ALA A 83 -0.61 2.48 10.96
N THR A 84 0.41 1.65 11.18
CA THR A 84 1.71 1.70 10.50
C THR A 84 1.77 0.87 9.21
N GLY A 85 0.62 0.44 8.69
CA GLY A 85 0.54 -0.42 7.52
C GLY A 85 0.95 -1.86 7.79
N PHE A 86 1.26 -2.58 6.72
CA PHE A 86 1.63 -4.00 6.77
C PHE A 86 2.96 -4.23 6.07
N SER A 87 3.76 -5.11 6.61
CA SER A 87 4.88 -5.69 5.89
C SER A 87 4.37 -6.76 4.93
N GLY A 88 4.81 -6.74 3.68
CA GLY A 88 4.44 -7.77 2.71
C GLY A 88 4.88 -9.16 3.16
N GLY A 89 4.04 -10.18 2.94
CA GLY A 89 4.35 -11.58 3.27
C GLY A 89 5.59 -12.11 2.56
N HIS A 90 5.97 -11.51 1.43
CA HIS A 90 7.19 -11.83 0.68
C HIS A 90 8.48 -11.73 1.51
N LYS A 91 8.48 -10.95 2.60
CA LYS A 91 9.66 -10.83 3.48
C LYS A 91 10.12 -12.15 4.08
N PHE A 92 9.22 -13.10 4.28
CA PHE A 92 9.58 -14.44 4.76
C PHE A 92 10.33 -15.27 3.72
N VAL A 93 10.18 -14.96 2.45
CA VAL A 93 10.77 -15.67 1.30
C VAL A 93 11.63 -14.73 0.44
N SER A 94 12.07 -13.60 1.00
CA SER A 94 12.83 -12.58 0.26
C SER A 94 14.12 -13.15 -0.35
N HIS A 95 14.73 -14.17 0.26
CA HIS A 95 15.90 -14.87 -0.25
C HIS A 95 15.67 -15.60 -1.59
N LEU A 96 14.43 -15.77 -2.01
CA LEU A 96 14.05 -16.35 -3.30
C LEU A 96 13.89 -15.29 -4.40
N PHE A 97 14.11 -14.04 -4.08
CA PHE A 97 14.01 -12.91 -5.01
C PHE A 97 15.27 -12.05 -4.93
N GLU A 98 15.62 -11.43 -6.02
CA GLU A 98 16.61 -10.38 -6.05
C GLU A 98 16.01 -9.06 -5.58
N GLU A 99 16.67 -8.36 -4.66
CA GLU A 99 16.23 -7.05 -4.19
C GLU A 99 16.79 -5.93 -5.05
N ARG A 100 15.94 -5.01 -5.46
CA ARG A 100 16.30 -3.81 -6.20
C ARG A 100 16.89 -2.75 -5.26
N PRO A 101 17.68 -1.77 -5.78
CA PRO A 101 18.22 -0.67 -4.97
C PRO A 101 17.16 0.17 -4.25
N ASP A 102 15.93 0.18 -4.75
CA ASP A 102 14.78 0.89 -4.15
C ASP A 102 14.07 0.07 -3.04
N GLY A 103 14.60 -1.12 -2.71
CA GLY A 103 14.04 -2.01 -1.67
C GLY A 103 12.86 -2.87 -2.13
N PHE A 104 12.49 -2.84 -3.40
CA PHE A 104 11.50 -3.73 -3.99
C PHE A 104 12.14 -4.96 -4.62
N LEU A 105 11.33 -5.94 -5.01
CA LEU A 105 11.81 -7.17 -5.62
C LEU A 105 11.96 -7.01 -7.14
N SER A 106 13.03 -7.57 -7.69
CA SER A 106 13.22 -7.71 -9.13
C SER A 106 12.34 -8.83 -9.66
N LEU A 107 11.50 -8.50 -10.63
CA LEU A 107 10.56 -9.43 -11.25
C LEU A 107 10.69 -9.40 -12.77
N THR A 108 10.38 -10.52 -13.41
CA THR A 108 10.17 -10.56 -14.86
C THR A 108 8.86 -9.85 -15.22
N GLU A 109 8.60 -9.65 -16.51
CA GLU A 109 7.33 -9.10 -17.01
C GLU A 109 6.10 -9.93 -16.58
N GLN A 110 6.30 -11.20 -16.23
CA GLN A 110 5.27 -12.12 -15.75
C GLN A 110 5.16 -12.19 -14.22
N ASP A 111 5.78 -11.27 -13.50
CA ASP A 111 5.83 -11.24 -12.03
C ASP A 111 6.57 -12.44 -11.41
N GLU A 112 7.42 -13.13 -12.17
CA GLU A 112 8.28 -14.20 -11.70
C GLU A 112 9.58 -13.65 -11.10
N SER A 113 10.14 -14.33 -10.12
CA SER A 113 11.47 -14.02 -9.58
C SER A 113 12.55 -14.11 -10.66
N THR A 114 13.45 -13.13 -10.71
CA THR A 114 14.61 -13.12 -11.62
C THR A 114 15.68 -14.16 -11.28
N ILE A 115 15.64 -14.73 -10.06
CA ILE A 115 16.63 -15.69 -9.56
C ILE A 115 16.07 -17.06 -9.19
N THR A 116 14.77 -17.21 -9.08
CA THR A 116 14.12 -18.48 -8.70
C THR A 116 12.97 -18.78 -9.64
N SER A 117 13.19 -19.70 -10.56
CA SER A 117 12.15 -20.11 -11.51
C SER A 117 10.96 -20.76 -10.82
N GLY A 118 9.75 -20.49 -11.30
CA GLY A 118 8.48 -20.98 -10.74
C GLY A 118 8.02 -20.22 -9.49
N MET A 119 8.74 -19.20 -9.05
CA MET A 119 8.37 -18.36 -7.92
C MET A 119 7.79 -17.03 -8.41
N TYR A 120 6.51 -16.83 -8.16
CA TYR A 120 5.78 -15.64 -8.61
C TYR A 120 5.37 -14.77 -7.42
N LEU A 121 5.40 -13.45 -7.61
CA LEU A 121 4.88 -12.49 -6.65
C LEU A 121 3.51 -12.01 -7.11
N CYS A 122 2.53 -12.06 -6.22
CA CYS A 122 1.18 -11.55 -6.46
C CYS A 122 0.78 -10.53 -5.41
N GLY A 123 -0.03 -9.55 -5.81
CA GLY A 123 -0.63 -8.61 -4.88
C GLY A 123 0.06 -7.25 -4.82
N PRO A 124 -0.16 -6.50 -3.72
CA PRO A 124 0.22 -5.09 -3.64
C PRO A 124 1.73 -4.83 -3.55
N SER A 125 2.55 -5.86 -3.42
CA SER A 125 4.02 -5.74 -3.37
C SER A 125 4.69 -5.86 -4.74
N VAL A 126 3.93 -6.16 -5.80
CA VAL A 126 4.43 -6.16 -7.17
C VAL A 126 4.84 -4.75 -7.57
N ARG A 127 5.99 -4.62 -8.21
CA ARG A 127 6.52 -3.36 -8.75
C ARG A 127 7.19 -3.59 -10.10
N HIS A 128 6.80 -2.78 -11.07
CA HIS A 128 7.47 -2.69 -12.37
C HIS A 128 7.84 -1.23 -12.61
N ASP A 129 9.12 -0.91 -12.62
CA ASP A 129 9.65 0.45 -12.70
C ASP A 129 8.97 1.40 -11.71
N GLY A 130 8.26 2.40 -12.15
CA GLY A 130 7.48 3.32 -11.32
C GLY A 130 6.05 2.86 -11.01
N HIS A 131 5.63 1.66 -11.49
CA HIS A 131 4.24 1.21 -11.37
C HIS A 131 3.93 0.61 -10.01
N ILE A 132 2.89 1.15 -9.37
CA ILE A 132 2.41 0.73 -8.06
C ILE A 132 1.11 -0.06 -8.21
N PHE A 133 1.12 -1.31 -7.80
CA PHE A 133 -0.07 -2.18 -7.82
C PHE A 133 -0.73 -2.28 -6.43
N CYS A 134 -0.76 -1.21 -5.65
CA CYS A 134 -1.22 -1.21 -4.27
C CYS A 134 -2.72 -1.46 -4.10
N PHE A 135 -3.52 -1.31 -5.15
CA PHE A 135 -4.96 -1.45 -5.12
C PHE A 135 -5.43 -2.75 -5.75
N ILE A 136 -6.44 -3.39 -5.16
CA ILE A 136 -6.93 -4.68 -5.67
C ILE A 136 -7.35 -4.62 -7.15
N PHE A 137 -7.91 -3.50 -7.61
CA PHE A 137 -8.28 -3.31 -9.01
C PHE A 137 -7.07 -3.29 -9.96
N LYS A 138 -5.91 -2.85 -9.46
CA LYS A 138 -4.65 -2.86 -10.22
C LYS A 138 -4.00 -4.25 -10.18
N TYR A 139 -3.70 -4.78 -9.00
CA TYR A 139 -2.93 -6.03 -8.92
C TYR A 139 -3.72 -7.27 -9.35
N ARG A 140 -5.06 -7.29 -9.24
CA ARG A 140 -5.85 -8.42 -9.73
C ARG A 140 -5.72 -8.66 -11.24
N GLN A 141 -5.44 -7.60 -12.01
CA GLN A 141 -5.23 -7.70 -13.46
C GLN A 141 -3.92 -8.42 -13.81
N ARG A 142 -2.98 -8.53 -12.85
CA ARG A 142 -1.74 -9.28 -12.99
C ARG A 142 -1.92 -10.79 -12.74
N PHE A 143 -2.99 -11.20 -12.09
CA PHE A 143 -3.24 -12.63 -11.84
C PHE A 143 -3.40 -13.43 -13.13
N GLY A 144 -3.97 -12.82 -14.17
CA GLY A 144 -4.07 -13.43 -15.49
C GLY A 144 -2.70 -13.68 -16.12
N ILE A 145 -1.77 -12.74 -15.96
CA ILE A 145 -0.39 -12.85 -16.46
C ILE A 145 0.35 -14.01 -15.78
N VAL A 146 0.28 -14.07 -14.45
CA VAL A 146 0.91 -15.14 -13.68
C VAL A 146 0.30 -16.50 -14.03
N ALA A 147 -1.03 -16.58 -14.14
CA ALA A 147 -1.72 -17.82 -14.47
C ALA A 147 -1.33 -18.34 -15.87
N GLU A 148 -1.23 -17.44 -16.86
CA GLU A 148 -0.73 -17.77 -18.20
C GLU A 148 0.70 -18.27 -18.17
N ALA A 149 1.60 -17.58 -17.45
CA ALA A 149 2.99 -18.00 -17.34
C ALA A 149 3.12 -19.40 -16.74
N ILE A 150 2.37 -19.71 -15.69
CA ILE A 150 2.36 -21.04 -15.05
C ILE A 150 1.78 -22.08 -16.02
N ALA A 151 0.67 -21.81 -16.67
CA ALA A 151 0.04 -22.75 -17.61
C ALA A 151 0.94 -23.05 -18.82
N SER A 152 1.54 -21.99 -19.40
CA SER A 152 2.47 -22.11 -20.52
C SER A 152 3.72 -22.91 -20.16
N SER A 153 4.23 -22.79 -18.94
CA SER A 153 5.37 -23.58 -18.47
C SER A 153 5.06 -25.08 -18.35
N SER A 154 3.78 -25.44 -18.39
CA SER A 154 3.27 -26.81 -18.32
C SER A 154 2.65 -27.28 -19.65
N ASP A 155 2.93 -26.59 -20.75
CA ASP A 155 2.38 -26.86 -22.09
C ASP A 155 0.85 -26.87 -22.14
N ILE A 156 0.18 -26.08 -21.27
CA ILE A 156 -1.27 -25.93 -21.26
C ILE A 156 -1.64 -24.75 -22.19
N PRO A 157 -2.52 -24.95 -23.20
CA PRO A 157 -2.99 -23.87 -24.05
C PRO A 157 -3.67 -22.75 -23.25
N THR A 158 -3.35 -21.49 -23.56
CA THR A 158 -3.81 -20.32 -22.80
C THR A 158 -4.59 -19.30 -23.64
N GLU A 159 -4.67 -19.47 -24.96
CA GLU A 159 -5.19 -18.47 -25.88
C GLU A 159 -6.64 -18.07 -25.58
N GLU A 160 -7.52 -19.05 -25.32
CA GLU A 160 -8.91 -18.78 -24.99
C GLU A 160 -9.07 -18.07 -23.65
N PHE A 161 -8.30 -18.50 -22.66
CA PHE A 161 -8.24 -17.90 -21.34
C PHE A 161 -7.78 -16.43 -21.42
N VAL A 162 -6.67 -16.17 -22.10
CA VAL A 162 -6.10 -14.81 -22.27
C VAL A 162 -7.11 -13.91 -22.99
N ALA A 163 -7.73 -14.39 -24.08
CA ALA A 163 -8.74 -13.65 -24.81
C ALA A 163 -9.94 -13.29 -23.93
N ALA A 164 -10.42 -14.21 -23.09
CA ALA A 164 -11.51 -13.96 -22.14
C ALA A 164 -11.11 -12.91 -21.09
N TYR A 165 -9.94 -13.04 -20.47
CA TYR A 165 -9.47 -12.10 -19.45
C TYR A 165 -9.22 -10.69 -20.01
N LYS A 166 -8.69 -10.57 -21.24
CA LYS A 166 -8.56 -9.30 -21.96
C LYS A 166 -9.94 -8.66 -22.20
N SER A 167 -10.92 -9.44 -22.60
CA SER A 167 -12.29 -8.93 -22.84
C SER A 167 -12.98 -8.40 -21.57
N TRP A 168 -12.57 -8.90 -20.39
CA TRP A 168 -13.09 -8.46 -19.09
C TRP A 168 -12.27 -7.32 -18.46
N GLY A 169 -11.22 -6.84 -19.13
CA GLY A 169 -10.30 -5.86 -18.56
C GLY A 169 -9.54 -6.38 -17.34
N MET A 170 -9.28 -7.70 -17.30
CA MET A 170 -8.64 -8.38 -16.18
C MET A 170 -7.24 -8.92 -16.53
N TYR A 171 -6.66 -8.41 -17.62
CA TYR A 171 -5.36 -8.84 -18.12
C TYR A 171 -4.51 -7.60 -18.47
N LEU A 172 -3.55 -7.25 -17.65
CA LEU A 172 -2.69 -6.08 -17.81
C LEU A 172 -1.28 -6.52 -18.21
N ASP A 173 -1.03 -6.65 -19.50
CA ASP A 173 0.27 -6.96 -20.11
C ASP A 173 1.04 -5.72 -20.56
N ASP A 174 0.35 -4.65 -20.91
CA ASP A 174 0.96 -3.39 -21.33
C ASP A 174 1.09 -2.42 -20.15
N LEU A 175 2.31 -2.25 -19.66
CA LEU A 175 2.64 -1.33 -18.58
C LEU A 175 3.08 0.05 -19.07
N SER A 176 3.15 0.26 -20.38
CA SER A 176 3.63 1.52 -20.97
C SER A 176 2.74 2.72 -20.68
N CYS A 177 1.44 2.47 -20.47
CA CYS A 177 0.46 3.52 -20.17
C CYS A 177 0.52 4.02 -18.72
N CYS A 178 1.19 3.31 -17.83
CA CYS A 178 1.15 3.58 -16.39
C CYS A 178 2.37 4.34 -15.86
N GLY A 179 3.23 4.85 -16.72
CA GLY A 179 4.48 5.57 -16.35
C GLY A 179 4.29 7.03 -15.92
N GLN A 180 3.08 7.55 -15.98
CA GLN A 180 2.68 8.86 -15.46
C GLN A 180 1.42 8.65 -14.64
N GLU A 181 1.15 9.53 -13.68
CA GLU A 181 -0.04 9.48 -12.83
C GLU A 181 -1.25 8.90 -13.55
N CYS A 182 -1.75 7.77 -13.06
CA CYS A 182 -2.85 7.05 -13.70
C CYS A 182 -4.13 7.87 -13.55
N LEU A 183 -4.34 8.83 -14.44
CA LEU A 183 -5.49 9.74 -14.45
C LEU A 183 -6.80 9.05 -14.88
N THR A 184 -6.75 7.80 -15.37
CA THR A 184 -7.87 7.14 -16.03
C THR A 184 -8.15 5.70 -15.55
N CYS A 185 -7.56 5.26 -14.45
CA CYS A 185 -7.90 3.96 -13.86
C CYS A 185 -9.02 4.06 -12.84
#